data_8a7a9483867553457448a88311b40a79
#
_entry.id   8a7a9483867553457448a88311b40a79
#
_cell.length_a   1.000
_cell.length_b   1.000
_cell.length_c   1.000
_cell.angle_alpha   90.00
_cell.angle_beta   90.00
_cell.angle_gamma   90.00
#
_symmetry.space_group_name_H-M   'P 1'
#
loop_
_entity.id
_entity.type
_entity.pdbx_description
1 polymer ?
#
loop_
_entity_poly.entity_id
_entity_poly.type
_entity_poly.pdbx_seq_one_letter_code
_entity_poly.pdbx_strand_id
1 'polypeptide(L)'
;MSQVAKNSKNSKVTKVTVTETRVQIPNIQTKDDIKNLLVEKNDYLTKRGYAIFKEEHDLKYIDKLRRDLLAVPFVAEDYGAPPASFPVYLESPKKLFIPKHYAFQNIGTPTKITLKEPTKMTCQFAGGVRANQMEPIKNFLDSCNLDGQYTAESLTKYSYGGIISLPCGWGKTVIGLYLAARLGVKTLIIVHKEFLVNQWKERIQQFLPDAKIGTIQQNKMDVIGKDICIGMLQSVSMKEYPDWVFEDFGFTILDECHHLGAEVFSRALPKINSKYMLGLSATPTRTDGLNKVFEWYLGPYVFVVKEQNTRKVRVNMVYFNNPNPLYSGSESLPNGKPCLARMTNNITEFNRRNELILNIMRRASESSGTHVLALSDRREHLKYLHEQISERNIATVGYYVGGMKDKDLKDSESKRIVLGTFTMAAEALDIASLNTLILMTSHSGGAVHTQSCGRILRKDHGEITPTIWDIVDDFSSYKSQAKKRLDYYKKQNYDIFKININDHDDIPLEELVANLDKMESVQVRKARKIGEKQEAVNKQAVCLI
;
A
#
# COMPACT_ATOMS: atom_id res chain seq x y z
N MET A 1 -40.98 -24.17 -53.95
CA MET A 1 -40.18 -23.41 -54.94
C MET A 1 -39.60 -22.26 -54.16
N SER A 2 -38.38 -22.01 -54.01
CA SER A 2 -37.07 -22.49 -54.43
C SER A 2 -36.05 -21.90 -53.46
N GLN A 3 -35.25 -22.74 -53.01
CA GLN A 3 -33.78 -22.72 -52.99
C GLN A 3 -33.09 -21.75 -51.99
N VAL A 4 -32.52 -22.45 -51.07
CA VAL A 4 -31.46 -22.09 -50.11
C VAL A 4 -30.11 -21.96 -50.90
N ALA A 5 -29.38 -20.90 -50.65
CA ALA A 5 -27.97 -20.86 -51.01
C ALA A 5 -27.11 -20.62 -49.76
N LYS A 6 -26.27 -21.60 -49.45
CA LYS A 6 -25.15 -21.55 -48.52
C LYS A 6 -24.06 -20.63 -49.07
N ASN A 7 -23.54 -19.73 -48.30
CA ASN A 7 -22.24 -19.11 -48.58
C ASN A 7 -21.37 -19.16 -47.31
N SER A 8 -20.41 -20.07 -47.37
CA SER A 8 -19.23 -20.11 -46.51
C SER A 8 -18.27 -19.01 -46.95
N LYS A 9 -17.87 -18.11 -46.06
CA LYS A 9 -16.77 -17.19 -46.33
C LYS A 9 -15.55 -17.55 -45.47
N ASN A 10 -14.55 -18.02 -46.15
CA ASN A 10 -13.16 -18.15 -45.71
C ASN A 10 -12.65 -16.77 -45.22
N SER A 11 -12.24 -16.66 -43.98
CA SER A 11 -11.42 -15.55 -43.52
C SER A 11 -9.96 -15.83 -43.77
N LYS A 12 -9.39 -15.14 -44.75
CA LYS A 12 -7.95 -15.09 -44.99
C LYS A 12 -7.28 -14.34 -43.84
N VAL A 13 -6.42 -15.03 -43.12
CA VAL A 13 -5.48 -14.42 -42.15
C VAL A 13 -4.38 -13.74 -42.99
N THR A 14 -4.38 -12.41 -42.96
CA THR A 14 -3.32 -11.59 -43.55
C THR A 14 -2.13 -11.59 -42.60
N LYS A 15 -1.05 -12.25 -42.97
CA LYS A 15 0.25 -12.12 -42.28
C LYS A 15 0.77 -10.70 -42.50
N VAL A 16 0.85 -9.95 -41.42
CA VAL A 16 1.55 -8.65 -41.39
C VAL A 16 3.04 -8.96 -41.25
N THR A 17 3.78 -8.76 -42.32
CA THR A 17 5.25 -8.82 -42.32
C THR A 17 5.76 -7.52 -41.69
N VAL A 18 6.30 -7.59 -40.49
CA VAL A 18 7.01 -6.49 -39.87
C VAL A 18 8.37 -6.36 -40.53
N THR A 19 8.53 -5.38 -41.39
CA THR A 19 9.83 -4.97 -41.92
C THR A 19 10.57 -4.19 -40.81
N GLU A 20 11.61 -4.82 -40.26
CA GLU A 20 12.58 -4.13 -39.39
C GLU A 20 13.31 -3.07 -40.22
N THR A 21 12.91 -1.82 -40.04
CA THR A 21 13.70 -0.68 -40.49
C THR A 21 14.86 -0.50 -39.50
N ARG A 22 16.02 -1.04 -39.84
CA ARG A 22 17.27 -0.73 -39.14
C ARG A 22 17.51 0.78 -39.25
N VAL A 23 17.34 1.47 -38.15
CA VAL A 23 17.82 2.84 -37.98
C VAL A 23 19.34 2.77 -38.04
N GLN A 24 19.92 3.31 -39.09
CA GLN A 24 21.38 3.49 -39.19
C GLN A 24 21.82 4.45 -38.10
N ILE A 25 22.56 3.95 -37.11
CA ILE A 25 23.25 4.76 -36.11
C ILE A 25 24.36 5.50 -36.87
N PRO A 26 24.43 6.83 -36.86
CA PRO A 26 25.52 7.57 -37.46
C PRO A 26 26.84 7.15 -36.84
N ASN A 27 27.79 6.83 -37.67
CA ASN A 27 29.15 6.41 -37.29
C ASN A 27 29.87 7.63 -36.65
N ILE A 28 29.92 7.69 -35.32
CA ILE A 28 30.65 8.72 -34.58
C ILE A 28 32.14 8.35 -34.62
N GLN A 29 32.90 8.92 -35.52
CA GLN A 29 34.30 8.54 -35.75
C GLN A 29 35.35 9.49 -35.15
N THR A 30 34.97 10.65 -34.56
CA THR A 30 35.95 11.56 -34.01
C THR A 30 35.55 12.16 -32.65
N LYS A 31 36.59 12.52 -31.84
CA LYS A 31 36.39 13.26 -30.57
C LYS A 31 35.71 14.61 -30.77
N ASP A 32 35.80 15.19 -31.95
CA ASP A 32 35.19 16.48 -32.29
C ASP A 32 33.69 16.33 -32.60
N ASP A 33 33.23 15.18 -33.09
CA ASP A 33 31.80 14.91 -33.24
C ASP A 33 31.09 14.82 -31.88
N ILE A 34 31.79 14.32 -30.86
CA ILE A 34 31.27 14.29 -29.47
C ILE A 34 31.26 15.72 -28.89
N LYS A 35 32.22 16.57 -29.22
CA LYS A 35 32.33 17.94 -28.73
C LYS A 35 31.28 18.88 -29.35
N ASN A 36 30.88 18.64 -30.59
CA ASN A 36 29.82 19.39 -31.28
C ASN A 36 28.41 18.95 -30.88
N LEU A 37 28.26 17.77 -30.22
CA LEU A 37 27.01 17.33 -29.57
C LEU A 37 26.86 17.88 -28.13
N LEU A 38 27.90 18.44 -27.56
CA LEU A 38 27.87 19.19 -26.30
C LEU A 38 27.49 20.66 -26.57
N VAL A 39 26.26 20.88 -27.09
CA VAL A 39 25.59 22.17 -26.87
C VAL A 39 25.60 22.37 -25.36
N GLU A 40 26.20 23.48 -24.86
CA GLU A 40 26.16 23.82 -23.44
C GLU A 40 24.69 23.88 -23.03
N LYS A 41 24.19 22.77 -22.45
CA LYS A 41 22.82 22.71 -21.95
C LYS A 41 22.76 23.63 -20.74
N ASN A 42 21.87 24.61 -20.77
CA ASN A 42 21.62 25.48 -19.62
C ASN A 42 20.67 24.85 -18.60
N ASP A 43 20.45 23.54 -18.67
CA ASP A 43 19.59 22.81 -17.76
C ASP A 43 20.09 22.89 -16.32
N TYR A 44 19.20 23.09 -15.37
CA TYR A 44 19.58 23.24 -13.97
C TYR A 44 18.57 22.62 -13.01
N LEU A 45 19.07 22.19 -11.84
CA LEU A 45 18.21 21.62 -10.79
C LEU A 45 17.68 22.73 -9.89
N THR A 46 16.36 22.77 -9.73
CA THR A 46 15.62 23.73 -8.89
C THR A 46 14.76 23.02 -7.86
N LYS A 47 14.15 23.81 -6.97
CA LYS A 47 13.10 23.35 -6.04
C LYS A 47 11.91 22.70 -6.78
N ARG A 48 11.56 23.21 -7.97
CA ARG A 48 10.44 22.69 -8.79
C ARG A 48 10.79 21.41 -9.57
N GLY A 49 12.05 21.01 -9.58
CA GLY A 49 12.58 19.87 -10.32
C GLY A 49 13.71 20.25 -11.26
N TYR A 50 14.00 19.40 -12.22
CA TYR A 50 15.00 19.63 -13.26
C TYR A 50 14.38 20.52 -14.34
N ALA A 51 14.97 21.70 -14.56
CA ALA A 51 14.46 22.72 -15.46
C ALA A 51 15.12 22.60 -16.83
N ILE A 52 14.34 22.51 -17.89
CA ILE A 52 14.74 22.45 -19.30
C ILE A 52 14.22 23.70 -20.00
N PHE A 53 15.08 24.41 -20.74
CA PHE A 53 14.68 25.54 -21.58
C PHE A 53 14.11 25.03 -22.90
N LYS A 54 12.83 25.31 -23.18
CA LYS A 54 12.13 24.79 -24.37
C LYS A 54 12.73 25.28 -25.68
N GLU A 55 13.27 26.49 -25.70
CA GLU A 55 13.90 27.12 -26.88
C GLU A 55 15.27 26.50 -27.23
N GLU A 56 15.90 25.76 -26.32
CA GLU A 56 17.19 25.09 -26.53
C GLU A 56 17.03 23.65 -27.06
N HIS A 57 15.80 23.21 -27.28
CA HIS A 57 15.47 21.84 -27.70
C HIS A 57 14.47 21.81 -28.87
N ASP A 58 14.57 20.78 -29.70
CA ASP A 58 13.57 20.50 -30.73
C ASP A 58 12.18 20.29 -30.12
N LEU A 59 11.14 20.81 -30.77
CA LEU A 59 9.76 20.63 -30.38
C LEU A 59 9.37 19.15 -30.23
N LYS A 60 9.88 18.29 -31.11
CA LYS A 60 9.65 16.83 -31.03
C LYS A 60 10.20 16.21 -29.75
N TYR A 61 11.34 16.72 -29.27
CA TYR A 61 11.92 16.29 -28.00
C TYR A 61 11.08 16.72 -26.81
N ILE A 62 10.66 17.99 -26.78
CA ILE A 62 9.76 18.50 -25.73
C ILE A 62 8.44 17.72 -25.70
N ASP A 63 7.85 17.44 -26.87
CA ASP A 63 6.61 16.65 -26.96
C ASP A 63 6.82 15.17 -26.55
N LYS A 64 8.00 14.62 -26.78
CA LYS A 64 8.37 13.30 -26.23
C LYS A 64 8.36 13.34 -24.71
N LEU A 65 9.02 14.31 -24.07
CA LEU A 65 9.05 14.45 -22.61
C LEU A 65 7.64 14.61 -22.04
N ARG A 66 6.80 15.41 -22.67
CA ARG A 66 5.38 15.56 -22.25
C ARG A 66 4.63 14.24 -22.29
N ARG A 67 4.82 13.43 -23.33
CA ARG A 67 4.18 12.10 -23.46
C ARG A 67 4.73 11.10 -22.44
N ASP A 68 6.04 11.05 -22.26
CA ASP A 68 6.70 10.13 -21.33
C ASP A 68 6.30 10.42 -19.87
N LEU A 69 6.03 11.71 -19.56
CA LEU A 69 5.61 12.19 -18.25
C LEU A 69 4.09 12.42 -18.13
N LEU A 70 3.31 11.84 -19.01
CA LEU A 70 1.85 11.76 -18.88
C LEU A 70 1.50 10.47 -18.14
N ALA A 71 1.09 10.58 -16.91
CA ALA A 71 0.67 9.43 -16.11
C ALA A 71 -0.74 8.99 -16.52
N VAL A 72 -0.89 7.73 -16.89
CA VAL A 72 -2.16 7.09 -17.24
C VAL A 72 -2.44 5.99 -16.22
N PRO A 73 -3.34 6.21 -15.26
CA PRO A 73 -3.69 5.20 -14.28
C PRO A 73 -4.38 4.01 -14.96
N PHE A 74 -3.95 2.80 -14.62
CA PHE A 74 -4.66 1.58 -15.01
C PHE A 74 -5.81 1.33 -14.03
N VAL A 75 -7.01 1.18 -14.56
CA VAL A 75 -8.18 0.70 -13.80
C VAL A 75 -8.67 -0.56 -14.47
N ALA A 76 -8.90 -1.60 -13.71
CA ALA A 76 -9.53 -2.81 -14.22
C ALA A 76 -10.90 -2.44 -14.80
N GLU A 77 -11.27 -3.00 -15.93
CA GLU A 77 -12.46 -2.68 -16.75
C GLU A 77 -13.80 -2.70 -15.99
N ASP A 78 -13.79 -3.19 -14.75
CA ASP A 78 -14.99 -3.35 -13.91
C ASP A 78 -15.42 -2.08 -13.15
N TYR A 79 -14.66 -1.00 -13.15
CA TYR A 79 -14.86 0.17 -12.27
C TYR A 79 -15.09 1.51 -13.01
N GLY A 80 -16.00 1.54 -13.98
CA GLY A 80 -16.42 2.81 -14.60
C GLY A 80 -15.43 3.35 -15.63
N ALA A 81 -15.57 4.66 -15.99
CA ALA A 81 -14.66 5.32 -16.92
C ALA A 81 -13.22 5.34 -16.35
N PRO A 82 -12.19 5.10 -17.19
CA PRO A 82 -10.82 5.20 -16.74
C PRO A 82 -10.54 6.60 -16.19
N PRO A 83 -9.79 6.73 -15.08
CA PRO A 83 -9.43 8.04 -14.55
C PRO A 83 -8.64 8.82 -15.59
N ALA A 84 -8.81 10.15 -15.59
CA ALA A 84 -8.13 11.02 -16.52
C ALA A 84 -6.60 10.89 -16.36
N SER A 85 -5.88 10.93 -17.47
CA SER A 85 -4.44 11.09 -17.47
C SER A 85 -4.05 12.47 -16.93
N PHE A 86 -2.90 12.57 -16.27
CA PHE A 86 -2.42 13.83 -15.70
C PHE A 86 -0.91 14.01 -15.92
N PRO A 87 -0.42 15.25 -16.09
CA PRO A 87 0.99 15.53 -16.27
C PRO A 87 1.77 15.37 -14.95
N VAL A 88 2.95 14.77 -15.04
CA VAL A 88 3.91 14.62 -13.93
C VAL A 88 5.06 15.63 -14.10
N TYR A 89 4.77 16.77 -14.68
CA TYR A 89 5.70 17.88 -14.89
C TYR A 89 4.97 19.21 -14.66
N LEU A 90 5.76 20.27 -14.42
CA LEU A 90 5.25 21.64 -14.45
C LEU A 90 5.78 22.33 -15.70
N GLU A 91 5.00 23.25 -16.23
CA GLU A 91 5.33 23.97 -17.45
C GLU A 91 5.10 25.46 -17.31
N SER A 92 6.04 26.23 -17.81
CA SER A 92 5.92 27.68 -18.03
C SER A 92 6.07 28.01 -19.52
N PRO A 93 5.83 29.23 -19.96
CA PRO A 93 6.04 29.60 -21.36
C PRO A 93 7.42 29.24 -21.90
N LYS A 94 8.48 29.38 -21.09
CA LYS A 94 9.87 29.17 -21.51
C LYS A 94 10.49 27.86 -21.02
N LYS A 95 9.94 27.21 -19.98
CA LYS A 95 10.60 26.10 -19.30
C LYS A 95 9.65 24.94 -19.02
N LEU A 96 10.23 23.73 -19.05
CA LEU A 96 9.61 22.50 -18.57
C LEU A 96 10.35 22.06 -17.29
N PHE A 97 9.64 21.83 -16.19
CA PHE A 97 10.19 21.32 -14.94
C PHE A 97 9.75 19.87 -14.77
N ILE A 98 10.71 18.96 -14.76
CA ILE A 98 10.47 17.52 -14.72
C ILE A 98 11.04 16.90 -13.43
N PRO A 99 10.56 15.70 -13.04
CA PRO A 99 11.08 15.03 -11.86
C PRO A 99 12.59 14.77 -11.97
N LYS A 100 13.33 15.03 -10.89
CA LYS A 100 14.79 14.98 -10.90
C LYS A 100 15.38 13.62 -11.27
N HIS A 101 14.82 12.52 -10.75
CA HIS A 101 15.35 11.18 -11.03
C HIS A 101 15.01 10.70 -12.44
N TYR A 102 13.86 11.11 -13.00
CA TYR A 102 13.57 10.90 -14.42
C TYR A 102 14.63 11.60 -15.29
N ALA A 103 14.95 12.86 -14.96
CA ALA A 103 15.95 13.64 -15.70
C ALA A 103 17.34 12.99 -15.59
N PHE A 104 17.78 12.59 -14.41
CA PHE A 104 19.09 11.95 -14.23
C PHE A 104 19.23 10.65 -15.00
N GLN A 105 18.15 9.88 -15.15
CA GLN A 105 18.14 8.63 -15.89
C GLN A 105 18.09 8.80 -17.41
N ASN A 106 17.39 9.84 -17.91
CA ASN A 106 17.06 9.97 -19.33
C ASN A 106 17.75 11.14 -20.05
N ILE A 107 18.23 12.15 -19.30
CA ILE A 107 18.82 13.36 -19.87
C ILE A 107 20.28 13.52 -19.42
N GLY A 108 20.54 13.26 -18.15
CA GLY A 108 21.84 13.41 -17.53
C GLY A 108 21.84 14.42 -16.38
N THR A 109 23.04 14.81 -15.97
CA THR A 109 23.23 15.73 -14.85
C THR A 109 22.97 17.17 -15.26
N PRO A 110 22.47 18.02 -14.34
CA PRO A 110 22.28 19.43 -14.60
C PRO A 110 23.61 20.15 -14.61
N THR A 111 23.73 21.24 -15.37
CA THR A 111 24.93 22.11 -15.38
C THR A 111 25.05 22.95 -14.11
N LYS A 112 23.92 23.23 -13.47
CA LYS A 112 23.84 24.06 -12.26
C LYS A 112 22.80 23.52 -11.28
N ILE A 113 23.09 23.66 -9.99
CA ILE A 113 22.16 23.35 -8.89
C ILE A 113 21.81 24.65 -8.16
N THR A 114 20.52 24.98 -8.09
CA THR A 114 20.03 26.23 -7.47
C THR A 114 19.21 25.96 -6.20
N LEU A 115 19.33 24.75 -5.64
CA LEU A 115 18.70 24.43 -4.36
C LEU A 115 19.41 25.22 -3.25
N LYS A 116 18.60 25.84 -2.38
CA LYS A 116 19.10 26.53 -1.19
C LYS A 116 19.70 25.49 -0.23
N GLU A 117 20.78 25.86 0.44
CA GLU A 117 21.32 25.03 1.52
C GLU A 117 20.28 24.89 2.63
N PRO A 118 20.00 23.67 3.07
CA PRO A 118 18.96 23.43 4.07
C PRO A 118 19.35 23.94 5.45
N THR A 119 18.36 24.33 6.24
CA THR A 119 18.57 24.66 7.65
C THR A 119 19.04 23.41 8.40
N LYS A 120 20.10 23.56 9.18
CA LYS A 120 20.65 22.47 10.02
C LYS A 120 19.71 22.17 11.20
N MET A 121 19.65 20.90 11.55
CA MET A 121 18.96 20.38 12.73
C MET A 121 19.98 19.63 13.60
N THR A 122 20.01 19.93 14.88
CA THR A 122 20.98 19.36 15.84
C THR A 122 20.36 18.37 16.83
N CYS A 123 19.10 17.98 16.64
CA CYS A 123 18.39 17.05 17.52
C CYS A 123 19.06 15.67 17.52
N GLN A 124 19.26 15.12 18.72
CA GLN A 124 19.83 13.80 18.92
C GLN A 124 18.72 12.74 18.96
N PHE A 125 18.97 11.61 18.30
CA PHE A 125 18.05 10.48 18.34
C PHE A 125 18.14 9.77 19.70
N ALA A 126 17.03 9.73 20.43
CA ALA A 126 16.92 9.03 21.70
C ALA A 126 16.42 7.59 21.48
N GLY A 127 17.16 6.63 22.00
CA GLY A 127 16.84 5.20 21.89
C GLY A 127 17.72 4.45 20.89
N GLY A 128 17.35 3.21 20.60
CA GLY A 128 18.09 2.32 19.72
C GLY A 128 17.28 1.90 18.50
N VAL A 129 17.96 1.61 17.40
CA VAL A 129 17.39 0.94 16.23
C VAL A 129 17.58 -0.57 16.36
N ARG A 130 16.62 -1.35 15.91
CA ARG A 130 16.69 -2.82 15.93
C ARG A 130 17.65 -3.34 14.87
N ALA A 131 18.23 -4.51 15.07
CA ALA A 131 19.19 -5.12 14.13
C ALA A 131 18.63 -5.19 12.68
N ASN A 132 17.37 -5.55 12.53
CA ASN A 132 16.71 -5.61 11.22
C ASN A 132 16.46 -4.23 10.56
N GLN A 133 16.58 -3.14 11.31
CA GLN A 133 16.43 -1.77 10.77
C GLN A 133 17.77 -1.20 10.27
N MET A 134 18.89 -1.81 10.60
CA MET A 134 20.21 -1.29 10.24
C MET A 134 20.47 -1.33 8.73
N GLU A 135 20.09 -2.41 8.06
CA GLU A 135 20.33 -2.57 6.63
C GLU A 135 19.56 -1.54 5.78
N PRO A 136 18.23 -1.35 5.92
CA PRO A 136 17.52 -0.28 5.20
C PRO A 136 18.04 1.12 5.50
N ILE A 137 18.45 1.40 6.75
CA ILE A 137 19.09 2.67 7.12
C ILE A 137 20.39 2.86 6.36
N LYS A 138 21.27 1.85 6.39
CA LYS A 138 22.55 1.90 5.69
C LYS A 138 22.37 2.15 4.20
N ASN A 139 21.52 1.36 3.53
CA ASN A 139 21.28 1.48 2.10
C ASN A 139 20.79 2.88 1.70
N PHE A 140 19.93 3.49 2.51
CA PHE A 140 19.48 4.85 2.27
C PHE A 140 20.62 5.87 2.49
N LEU A 141 21.38 5.76 3.57
CA LEU A 141 22.51 6.66 3.84
C LEU A 141 23.60 6.55 2.77
N ASP A 142 23.88 5.34 2.29
CA ASP A 142 24.82 5.10 1.19
C ASP A 142 24.38 5.80 -0.11
N SER A 143 23.06 5.97 -0.32
CA SER A 143 22.53 6.73 -1.45
C SER A 143 22.62 8.25 -1.27
N CYS A 144 22.94 8.76 -0.08
CA CYS A 144 22.82 10.17 0.26
C CYS A 144 24.14 10.98 0.16
N ASN A 145 25.31 10.34 -0.04
CA ASN A 145 26.62 11.02 -0.12
C ASN A 145 26.84 12.06 1.00
N LEU A 146 26.80 11.60 2.26
CA LEU A 146 26.79 12.49 3.44
C LEU A 146 28.04 13.37 3.55
N ASP A 147 29.21 12.82 3.19
CA ASP A 147 30.51 13.47 3.33
C ASP A 147 30.92 14.25 2.06
N GLY A 148 30.08 14.20 1.01
CA GLY A 148 30.35 14.80 -0.28
C GLY A 148 29.54 16.05 -0.57
N GLN A 149 30.04 16.86 -1.53
CA GLN A 149 29.29 18.00 -2.02
C GLN A 149 28.12 17.58 -2.90
N TYR A 150 27.05 18.36 -2.88
CA TYR A 150 25.88 18.19 -3.75
C TYR A 150 26.17 18.89 -5.09
N THR A 151 26.85 18.18 -5.99
CA THR A 151 27.29 18.69 -7.30
C THR A 151 26.62 17.91 -8.43
N ALA A 152 26.71 18.43 -9.65
CA ALA A 152 26.27 17.71 -10.84
C ALA A 152 26.97 16.35 -10.97
N GLU A 153 28.28 16.28 -10.69
CA GLU A 153 29.04 15.04 -10.74
C GLU A 153 28.55 14.02 -9.69
N SER A 154 28.28 14.46 -8.45
CA SER A 154 27.79 13.56 -7.41
C SER A 154 26.42 12.95 -7.73
N LEU A 155 25.59 13.63 -8.53
CA LEU A 155 24.29 13.12 -8.98
C LEU A 155 24.39 11.94 -9.95
N THR A 156 25.55 11.70 -10.59
CA THR A 156 25.76 10.49 -11.41
C THR A 156 25.92 9.24 -10.55
N LYS A 157 26.42 9.40 -9.32
CA LYS A 157 26.78 8.30 -8.42
C LYS A 157 25.71 8.06 -7.33
N TYR A 158 25.08 9.13 -6.87
CA TYR A 158 24.17 9.09 -5.73
C TYR A 158 22.77 9.56 -6.12
N SER A 159 21.75 8.89 -5.61
CA SER A 159 20.36 9.28 -5.87
C SER A 159 19.88 10.42 -4.95
N TYR A 160 20.51 10.61 -3.79
CA TYR A 160 20.04 11.52 -2.73
C TYR A 160 18.59 11.28 -2.32
N GLY A 161 18.13 10.05 -2.48
CA GLY A 161 16.78 9.65 -2.15
C GLY A 161 16.54 8.19 -2.45
N GLY A 162 15.36 7.71 -2.09
CA GLY A 162 14.96 6.35 -2.35
C GLY A 162 13.70 5.95 -1.62
N ILE A 163 13.21 4.79 -1.96
CA ILE A 163 12.01 4.19 -1.35
C ILE A 163 12.44 2.99 -0.51
N ILE A 164 12.00 2.97 0.75
CA ILE A 164 12.14 1.84 1.65
C ILE A 164 10.78 1.16 1.80
N SER A 165 10.67 -0.08 1.32
CA SER A 165 9.47 -0.89 1.44
C SER A 165 9.62 -1.93 2.54
N LEU A 166 8.83 -1.77 3.61
CA LEU A 166 8.87 -2.60 4.82
C LEU A 166 7.46 -2.97 5.24
N PRO A 167 7.21 -4.22 5.65
CA PRO A 167 5.94 -4.65 6.20
C PRO A 167 5.49 -3.82 7.41
N CYS A 168 4.21 -3.94 7.77
CA CYS A 168 3.69 -3.34 8.99
C CYS A 168 4.44 -3.88 10.22
N GLY A 169 4.68 -3.00 11.22
CA GLY A 169 5.36 -3.38 12.46
C GLY A 169 6.90 -3.36 12.42
N TRP A 170 7.51 -3.14 11.24
CA TRP A 170 8.98 -3.01 11.10
C TRP A 170 9.55 -1.71 11.68
N GLY A 171 8.68 -0.75 12.00
CA GLY A 171 9.10 0.54 12.57
C GLY A 171 9.59 1.52 11.51
N LYS A 172 8.89 1.64 10.38
CA LYS A 172 9.16 2.65 9.32
C LYS A 172 9.34 4.06 9.89
N THR A 173 8.47 4.46 10.81
CA THR A 173 8.52 5.77 11.49
C THR A 173 9.84 5.98 12.24
N VAL A 174 10.31 4.95 12.97
CA VAL A 174 11.58 4.99 13.71
C VAL A 174 12.76 5.16 12.75
N ILE A 175 12.77 4.43 11.64
CA ILE A 175 13.78 4.56 10.58
C ILE A 175 13.79 5.97 10.02
N GLY A 176 12.61 6.54 9.69
CA GLY A 176 12.51 7.91 9.19
C GLY A 176 13.06 8.95 10.14
N LEU A 177 12.74 8.84 11.45
CA LEU A 177 13.25 9.77 12.48
C LEU A 177 14.75 9.60 12.73
N TYR A 178 15.25 8.37 12.72
CA TYR A 178 16.69 8.12 12.82
C TYR A 178 17.44 8.74 11.64
N LEU A 179 16.94 8.57 10.42
CA LEU A 179 17.50 9.17 9.22
C LEU A 179 17.46 10.71 9.28
N ALA A 180 16.37 11.30 9.79
CA ALA A 180 16.27 12.75 9.98
C ALA A 180 17.38 13.28 10.91
N ALA A 181 17.62 12.61 12.04
CA ALA A 181 18.70 12.96 12.96
C ALA A 181 20.08 12.79 12.32
N ARG A 182 20.31 11.70 11.58
CA ARG A 182 21.59 11.41 10.91
C ARG A 182 21.91 12.38 9.77
N LEU A 183 20.91 12.80 9.01
CA LEU A 183 21.08 13.82 7.97
C LEU A 183 21.28 15.22 8.56
N GLY A 184 20.79 15.47 9.77
CA GLY A 184 21.00 16.71 10.51
C GLY A 184 20.45 17.96 9.81
N VAL A 185 19.35 17.83 9.06
CA VAL A 185 18.74 18.93 8.33
C VAL A 185 17.25 19.03 8.62
N LYS A 186 16.71 20.25 8.55
CA LYS A 186 15.29 20.53 8.73
C LYS A 186 14.45 19.59 7.87
N THR A 187 13.51 18.89 8.50
CA THR A 187 12.80 17.75 7.91
C THR A 187 11.32 18.04 7.74
N LEU A 188 10.77 17.70 6.57
CA LEU A 188 9.35 17.72 6.27
C LEU A 188 8.81 16.29 6.20
N ILE A 189 7.76 15.98 6.95
CA ILE A 189 7.07 14.70 6.91
C ILE A 189 5.71 14.92 6.29
N ILE A 190 5.40 14.21 5.20
CA ILE A 190 4.11 14.31 4.53
C ILE A 190 3.26 13.08 4.87
N VAL A 191 2.07 13.35 5.37
CA VAL A 191 1.07 12.34 5.73
C VAL A 191 -0.26 12.66 5.05
N HIS A 192 -1.07 11.64 4.80
CA HIS A 192 -2.32 11.77 4.05
C HIS A 192 -3.58 11.79 4.94
N LYS A 193 -3.44 11.56 6.26
CA LYS A 193 -4.55 11.56 7.23
C LYS A 193 -4.17 12.25 8.52
N GLU A 194 -5.16 12.88 9.14
CA GLU A 194 -4.97 13.70 10.33
C GLU A 194 -4.47 12.92 11.55
N PHE A 195 -4.98 11.72 11.77
CA PHE A 195 -4.50 10.89 12.88
C PHE A 195 -3.01 10.52 12.76
N LEU A 196 -2.47 10.40 11.52
CA LEU A 196 -1.04 10.19 11.32
C LEU A 196 -0.22 11.40 11.79
N VAL A 197 -0.76 12.62 11.72
CA VAL A 197 -0.09 13.81 12.27
C VAL A 197 0.17 13.61 13.77
N ASN A 198 -0.83 13.14 14.53
CA ASN A 198 -0.70 12.90 15.94
C ASN A 198 0.25 11.75 16.27
N GLN A 199 0.16 10.64 15.51
CA GLN A 199 1.12 9.53 15.66
C GLN A 199 2.57 9.97 15.41
N TRP A 200 2.82 10.75 14.35
CA TRP A 200 4.16 11.25 14.07
C TRP A 200 4.63 12.21 15.17
N LYS A 201 3.78 13.08 15.69
CA LYS A 201 4.12 13.95 16.83
C LYS A 201 4.52 13.15 18.07
N GLU A 202 3.74 12.14 18.45
CA GLU A 202 4.06 11.26 19.59
C GLU A 202 5.41 10.55 19.37
N ARG A 203 5.67 10.05 18.18
CA ARG A 203 6.95 9.39 17.86
C ARG A 203 8.12 10.36 17.80
N ILE A 204 7.93 11.59 17.31
CA ILE A 204 8.97 12.63 17.36
C ILE A 204 9.29 12.95 18.80
N GLN A 205 8.30 13.19 19.66
CA GLN A 205 8.52 13.45 21.09
C GLN A 205 9.24 12.30 21.79
N GLN A 206 8.97 11.06 21.40
CA GLN A 206 9.62 9.87 21.97
C GLN A 206 11.08 9.72 21.54
N PHE A 207 11.40 9.94 20.25
CA PHE A 207 12.71 9.61 19.67
C PHE A 207 13.58 10.83 19.36
N LEU A 208 13.01 12.03 19.32
CA LEU A 208 13.69 13.31 19.10
C LEU A 208 13.09 14.35 20.08
N PRO A 209 13.25 14.15 21.40
CA PRO A 209 12.56 14.95 22.42
C PRO A 209 12.87 16.46 22.33
N ASP A 210 14.05 16.84 21.84
CA ASP A 210 14.47 18.23 21.72
C ASP A 210 13.96 18.89 20.43
N ALA A 211 13.33 18.15 19.51
CA ALA A 211 12.89 18.67 18.23
C ALA A 211 11.68 19.60 18.35
N LYS A 212 11.78 20.78 17.78
CA LYS A 212 10.67 21.72 17.66
C LYS A 212 9.77 21.31 16.50
N ILE A 213 8.53 20.90 16.83
CA ILE A 213 7.58 20.38 15.85
C ILE A 213 6.71 21.50 15.30
N GLY A 214 6.58 21.56 13.96
CA GLY A 214 5.65 22.43 13.26
C GLY A 214 4.58 21.64 12.48
N THR A 215 3.63 22.37 11.89
CA THR A 215 2.54 21.75 11.12
C THR A 215 2.16 22.60 9.92
N ILE A 216 1.95 21.96 8.76
CA ILE A 216 1.41 22.56 7.55
C ILE A 216 0.07 21.90 7.26
N GLN A 217 -1.02 22.58 7.57
CA GLN A 217 -2.37 22.05 7.41
C GLN A 217 -3.35 23.20 7.17
N GLN A 218 -4.13 23.11 6.10
CA GLN A 218 -5.05 24.19 5.69
C GLN A 218 -4.34 25.56 5.61
N ASN A 219 -4.70 26.52 6.46
CA ASN A 219 -4.09 27.86 6.51
C ASN A 219 -2.92 27.95 7.50
N LYS A 220 -2.62 26.88 8.21
CA LYS A 220 -1.53 26.84 9.18
C LYS A 220 -0.22 26.55 8.48
N MET A 221 0.76 27.43 8.65
CA MET A 221 2.13 27.36 8.10
C MET A 221 3.16 27.54 9.22
N ASP A 222 3.10 26.66 10.24
CA ASP A 222 4.00 26.75 11.41
C ASP A 222 5.34 26.08 11.09
N VAL A 223 6.21 26.79 10.35
CA VAL A 223 7.49 26.25 9.87
C VAL A 223 8.72 27.03 10.35
N ILE A 224 8.54 28.27 10.83
CA ILE A 224 9.64 29.14 11.23
C ILE A 224 10.20 28.68 12.58
N GLY A 225 11.53 28.50 12.65
CA GLY A 225 12.21 28.03 13.85
C GLY A 225 11.85 26.61 14.28
N LYS A 226 11.33 25.79 13.35
CA LYS A 226 10.99 24.37 13.57
C LYS A 226 12.06 23.47 12.95
N ASP A 227 12.33 22.37 13.62
CA ASP A 227 13.26 21.34 13.18
C ASP A 227 12.57 20.31 12.28
N ILE A 228 11.36 19.89 12.67
CA ILE A 228 10.55 18.92 11.94
C ILE A 228 9.15 19.47 11.75
N CYS A 229 8.67 19.50 10.53
CA CYS A 229 7.30 19.89 10.22
C CYS A 229 6.50 18.70 9.64
N ILE A 230 5.24 18.56 10.05
CA ILE A 230 4.33 17.55 9.51
C ILE A 230 3.32 18.26 8.62
N GLY A 231 3.32 17.89 7.32
CA GLY A 231 2.45 18.45 6.30
C GLY A 231 1.33 17.50 5.93
N MET A 232 0.10 18.01 5.88
CA MET A 232 -1.04 17.27 5.31
C MET A 232 -0.99 17.31 3.79
N LEU A 233 -0.92 16.15 3.15
CA LEU A 233 -0.81 16.03 1.70
C LEU A 233 -1.90 16.80 0.95
N GLN A 234 -3.17 16.65 1.35
CA GLN A 234 -4.29 17.35 0.72
C GLN A 234 -4.10 18.87 0.78
N SER A 235 -3.63 19.37 1.94
CA SER A 235 -3.36 20.79 2.08
C SER A 235 -2.24 21.26 1.15
N VAL A 236 -1.13 20.53 1.11
CA VAL A 236 0.02 20.84 0.24
C VAL A 236 -0.33 20.74 -1.24
N SER A 237 -1.14 19.75 -1.61
CA SER A 237 -1.58 19.53 -2.99
C SER A 237 -2.56 20.58 -3.49
N MET A 238 -3.53 20.97 -2.65
CA MET A 238 -4.69 21.76 -3.07
C MET A 238 -4.54 23.27 -2.83
N LYS A 239 -3.63 23.66 -1.93
CA LYS A 239 -3.41 25.08 -1.59
C LYS A 239 -2.11 25.60 -2.15
N GLU A 240 -2.13 26.85 -2.55
CA GLU A 240 -0.91 27.59 -2.88
C GLU A 240 -0.33 28.19 -1.58
N TYR A 241 0.87 27.73 -1.26
CA TYR A 241 1.67 28.26 -0.18
C TYR A 241 2.79 29.13 -0.76
N PRO A 242 3.21 30.21 -0.08
CA PRO A 242 4.40 30.96 -0.48
C PRO A 242 5.64 30.05 -0.56
N ASP A 243 6.50 30.27 -1.53
CA ASP A 243 7.69 29.44 -1.79
C ASP A 243 8.59 29.28 -0.55
N TRP A 244 8.70 30.32 0.29
CA TRP A 244 9.51 30.30 1.52
C TRP A 244 9.07 29.21 2.53
N VAL A 245 7.82 28.76 2.48
CA VAL A 245 7.32 27.70 3.40
C VAL A 245 8.10 26.39 3.25
N PHE A 246 8.57 26.10 2.03
CA PHE A 246 9.24 24.84 1.72
C PHE A 246 10.74 24.96 1.45
N GLU A 247 11.29 26.15 1.33
CA GLU A 247 12.67 26.38 0.87
C GLU A 247 13.75 25.83 1.81
N ASP A 248 13.50 25.84 3.12
CA ASP A 248 14.49 25.50 4.14
C ASP A 248 14.58 24.00 4.45
N PHE A 249 13.68 23.19 3.89
CA PHE A 249 13.69 21.75 4.13
C PHE A 249 14.77 21.05 3.28
N GLY A 250 15.67 20.34 3.98
CA GLY A 250 16.71 19.52 3.34
C GLY A 250 16.31 18.06 3.15
N PHE A 251 15.39 17.57 3.97
CA PHE A 251 14.91 16.21 3.93
C PHE A 251 13.38 16.16 3.90
N THR A 252 12.81 15.37 3.00
CA THR A 252 11.37 15.14 2.93
C THR A 252 11.08 13.66 3.03
N ILE A 253 10.23 13.28 3.99
CA ILE A 253 9.74 11.93 4.20
C ILE A 253 8.28 11.87 3.74
N LEU A 254 7.96 10.93 2.87
CA LEU A 254 6.59 10.63 2.45
C LEU A 254 6.15 9.31 3.06
N ASP A 255 5.24 9.39 4.02
CA ASP A 255 4.71 8.21 4.70
C ASP A 255 3.59 7.56 3.89
N GLU A 256 3.61 6.22 3.83
CA GLU A 256 2.69 5.38 3.07
C GLU A 256 2.49 5.87 1.62
N CYS A 257 3.61 6.15 0.95
CA CYS A 257 3.63 6.78 -0.37
C CYS A 257 2.83 6.01 -1.44
N HIS A 258 2.55 4.72 -1.24
CA HIS A 258 1.76 3.89 -2.15
C HIS A 258 0.24 4.14 -2.09
N HIS A 259 -0.28 4.73 -1.01
CA HIS A 259 -1.72 4.98 -0.84
C HIS A 259 -2.23 6.21 -1.58
N LEU A 260 -1.34 7.04 -2.06
CA LEU A 260 -1.71 8.36 -2.52
C LEU A 260 -2.10 8.34 -3.99
N GLY A 261 -3.24 8.93 -4.30
CA GLY A 261 -3.66 9.14 -5.68
C GLY A 261 -2.54 9.88 -6.43
N ALA A 262 -2.04 9.30 -7.51
CA ALA A 262 -0.88 9.81 -8.22
C ALA A 262 -1.06 11.26 -8.70
N GLU A 263 -2.30 11.67 -9.03
CA GLU A 263 -2.64 13.05 -9.40
C GLU A 263 -2.44 14.04 -8.23
N VAL A 264 -2.94 13.70 -7.03
CA VAL A 264 -2.78 14.53 -5.82
C VAL A 264 -1.29 14.66 -5.47
N PHE A 265 -0.50 13.59 -5.67
CA PHE A 265 0.94 13.61 -5.49
C PHE A 265 1.65 14.50 -6.48
N SER A 266 1.31 14.39 -7.76
CA SER A 266 1.97 15.17 -8.80
C SER A 266 1.87 16.67 -8.57
N ARG A 267 0.82 17.13 -7.89
CA ARG A 267 0.66 18.53 -7.49
C ARG A 267 1.48 18.92 -6.26
N ALA A 268 1.69 17.99 -5.32
CA ALA A 268 2.44 18.25 -4.08
C ALA A 268 3.96 18.11 -4.27
N LEU A 269 4.41 17.08 -4.98
CA LEU A 269 5.82 16.72 -5.09
C LEU A 269 6.76 17.86 -5.58
N PRO A 270 6.38 18.67 -6.59
CA PRO A 270 7.22 19.79 -6.99
C PRO A 270 7.40 20.86 -5.89
N LYS A 271 6.40 21.02 -5.00
CA LYS A 271 6.46 21.99 -3.90
C LYS A 271 7.37 21.51 -2.76
N ILE A 272 7.36 20.20 -2.48
CA ILE A 272 8.07 19.60 -1.35
C ILE A 272 9.41 18.96 -1.71
N ASN A 273 9.85 19.10 -2.97
CA ASN A 273 11.14 18.58 -3.41
C ASN A 273 12.27 19.15 -2.55
N SER A 274 13.14 18.30 -2.04
CA SER A 274 14.28 18.66 -1.22
C SER A 274 15.52 17.90 -1.66
N LYS A 275 16.68 18.24 -1.09
CA LYS A 275 17.94 17.55 -1.40
C LYS A 275 17.78 16.04 -1.20
N TYR A 276 17.30 15.64 -0.03
CA TYR A 276 17.06 14.24 0.32
C TYR A 276 15.55 13.93 0.30
N MET A 277 15.18 12.82 -0.33
CA MET A 277 13.78 12.39 -0.45
C MET A 277 13.63 10.92 -0.01
N LEU A 278 12.76 10.64 0.94
CA LEU A 278 12.48 9.27 1.40
C LEU A 278 11.01 8.91 1.21
N GLY A 279 10.75 7.83 0.48
CA GLY A 279 9.46 7.16 0.47
C GLY A 279 9.42 6.00 1.46
N LEU A 280 8.43 5.99 2.35
CA LEU A 280 8.13 4.85 3.21
C LEU A 280 6.87 4.15 2.67
N SER A 281 6.93 2.83 2.53
CA SER A 281 5.82 2.04 1.99
C SER A 281 5.68 0.70 2.70
N ALA A 282 4.45 0.23 2.87
CA ALA A 282 4.19 -1.14 3.32
C ALA A 282 4.15 -2.14 2.15
N THR A 283 3.92 -1.68 0.94
CA THR A 283 3.83 -2.50 -0.26
C THR A 283 4.71 -1.94 -1.38
N PRO A 284 5.50 -2.78 -2.06
CA PRO A 284 6.42 -2.29 -3.10
C PRO A 284 5.73 -2.02 -4.44
N THR A 285 4.47 -2.42 -4.61
CA THR A 285 3.75 -2.33 -5.89
C THR A 285 2.38 -1.70 -5.73
N ARG A 286 2.01 -0.87 -6.70
CA ARG A 286 0.68 -0.27 -6.84
C ARG A 286 -0.13 -1.04 -7.88
N THR A 287 -1.43 -1.12 -7.65
CA THR A 287 -2.37 -1.78 -8.56
C THR A 287 -2.70 -0.94 -9.81
N ASP A 288 -2.48 0.37 -9.76
CA ASP A 288 -2.72 1.31 -10.85
C ASP A 288 -1.52 1.50 -11.81
N GLY A 289 -0.42 0.76 -11.60
CA GLY A 289 0.75 0.78 -12.47
C GLY A 289 1.65 2.03 -12.36
N LEU A 290 1.33 2.96 -11.47
CA LEU A 290 2.01 4.26 -11.37
C LEU A 290 3.23 4.27 -10.44
N ASN A 291 3.86 3.13 -10.18
CA ASN A 291 5.08 3.04 -9.35
C ASN A 291 6.19 3.97 -9.84
N LYS A 292 6.39 4.05 -11.16
CA LYS A 292 7.43 4.88 -11.76
C LYS A 292 7.32 6.37 -11.39
N VAL A 293 6.11 6.89 -11.19
CA VAL A 293 5.90 8.29 -10.81
C VAL A 293 6.59 8.60 -9.48
N PHE A 294 6.51 7.68 -8.52
CA PHE A 294 7.17 7.85 -7.22
C PHE A 294 8.68 7.75 -7.34
N GLU A 295 9.19 6.78 -8.11
CA GLU A 295 10.62 6.63 -8.35
C GLU A 295 11.23 7.86 -9.04
N TRP A 296 10.50 8.51 -9.94
CA TRP A 296 10.95 9.72 -10.62
C TRP A 296 11.16 10.91 -9.66
N TYR A 297 10.40 10.98 -8.57
CA TYR A 297 10.54 12.04 -7.57
C TYR A 297 11.39 11.64 -6.36
N LEU A 298 11.22 10.42 -5.86
CA LEU A 298 11.81 9.97 -4.59
C LEU A 298 13.14 9.27 -4.77
N GLY A 299 13.39 8.70 -5.93
CA GLY A 299 14.52 7.82 -6.22
C GLY A 299 14.13 6.34 -6.27
N PRO A 300 15.12 5.46 -6.51
CA PRO A 300 14.88 4.03 -6.65
C PRO A 300 14.47 3.38 -5.33
N TYR A 301 13.95 2.15 -5.41
CA TYR A 301 13.82 1.29 -4.23
C TYR A 301 15.21 0.93 -3.71
N VAL A 302 15.62 1.52 -2.59
CA VAL A 302 16.91 1.24 -1.93
C VAL A 302 16.85 0.04 -1.02
N PHE A 303 15.66 -0.31 -0.55
CA PHE A 303 15.44 -1.52 0.23
C PHE A 303 14.01 -2.03 0.11
N VAL A 304 13.87 -3.34 -0.12
CA VAL A 304 12.57 -4.02 -0.18
C VAL A 304 12.68 -5.33 0.59
N VAL A 305 11.86 -5.49 1.61
CA VAL A 305 11.76 -6.77 2.30
C VAL A 305 10.99 -7.74 1.41
N LYS A 306 11.69 -8.78 0.97
CA LYS A 306 11.08 -9.94 0.30
C LYS A 306 10.71 -10.98 1.35
N GLU A 307 9.85 -10.62 2.31
CA GLU A 307 9.53 -11.55 3.37
C GLU A 307 8.65 -12.71 2.94
N GLN A 308 9.14 -13.91 3.25
CA GLN A 308 8.30 -15.00 3.71
C GLN A 308 8.15 -14.85 5.23
N ASN A 309 6.93 -14.68 5.71
CA ASN A 309 6.69 -14.58 7.15
C ASN A 309 7.13 -15.89 7.82
N THR A 310 8.10 -15.83 8.72
CA THR A 310 8.60 -16.99 9.47
C THR A 310 7.72 -17.33 10.68
N ARG A 311 6.76 -16.47 11.03
CA ARG A 311 5.85 -16.69 12.14
C ARG A 311 4.72 -17.64 11.75
N LYS A 312 4.43 -18.59 12.60
CA LYS A 312 3.24 -19.42 12.44
C LYS A 312 1.99 -18.54 12.62
N VAL A 313 1.13 -18.52 11.63
CA VAL A 313 -0.17 -17.84 11.67
C VAL A 313 -1.22 -18.86 11.29
N ARG A 314 -2.24 -19.00 12.12
CA ARG A 314 -3.39 -19.85 11.83
C ARG A 314 -4.46 -19.07 11.07
N VAL A 315 -4.95 -19.61 9.97
CA VAL A 315 -6.07 -19.04 9.19
C VAL A 315 -7.21 -20.03 9.14
N ASN A 316 -8.33 -19.68 9.72
CA ASN A 316 -9.57 -20.42 9.66
C ASN A 316 -10.47 -19.76 8.60
N MET A 317 -10.55 -20.32 7.39
CA MET A 317 -11.45 -19.85 6.34
C MET A 317 -12.81 -20.54 6.53
N VAL A 318 -13.79 -19.78 6.97
CA VAL A 318 -15.16 -20.25 7.25
C VAL A 318 -16.02 -19.96 6.04
N TYR A 319 -16.29 -20.97 5.23
CA TYR A 319 -17.15 -20.89 4.05
C TYR A 319 -18.61 -21.05 4.50
N PHE A 320 -19.32 -19.94 4.52
CA PHE A 320 -20.74 -19.90 4.86
C PHE A 320 -21.56 -19.88 3.57
N ASN A 321 -22.53 -20.77 3.49
CA ASN A 321 -23.49 -20.86 2.39
C ASN A 321 -24.90 -21.08 2.95
N ASN A 322 -25.85 -20.26 2.47
CA ASN A 322 -27.26 -20.39 2.78
C ASN A 322 -28.06 -20.10 1.50
N PRO A 323 -29.04 -20.95 1.11
CA PRO A 323 -29.81 -20.78 -0.11
C PRO A 323 -30.88 -19.67 -0.02
N ASN A 324 -31.08 -19.07 1.14
CA ASN A 324 -32.09 -18.03 1.35
C ASN A 324 -31.78 -16.80 0.45
N PRO A 325 -32.74 -16.35 -0.38
CA PRO A 325 -32.54 -15.20 -1.27
C PRO A 325 -32.21 -13.90 -0.54
N LEU A 326 -32.60 -13.71 0.70
CA LEU A 326 -32.23 -12.56 1.52
C LEU A 326 -30.71 -12.51 1.80
N TYR A 327 -30.04 -13.66 1.76
CA TYR A 327 -28.60 -13.76 1.91
C TYR A 327 -27.88 -13.84 0.57
N SER A 328 -28.22 -14.82 -0.26
CA SER A 328 -27.49 -15.17 -1.48
C SER A 328 -28.08 -14.56 -2.76
N GLY A 329 -29.12 -13.73 -2.65
CA GLY A 329 -29.75 -13.05 -3.78
C GLY A 329 -28.72 -12.19 -4.52
N SER A 330 -28.62 -12.40 -5.85
CA SER A 330 -27.71 -11.60 -6.69
C SER A 330 -28.36 -10.26 -7.03
N GLU A 331 -27.90 -9.22 -6.38
CA GLU A 331 -28.22 -7.85 -6.73
C GLU A 331 -27.37 -7.40 -7.91
N SER A 332 -28.01 -6.93 -8.99
CA SER A 332 -27.32 -6.48 -10.19
C SER A 332 -27.45 -4.97 -10.41
N LEU A 333 -26.41 -4.38 -10.96
CA LEU A 333 -26.43 -3.03 -11.50
C LEU A 333 -27.15 -3.01 -12.87
N PRO A 334 -27.56 -1.84 -13.39
CA PRO A 334 -28.20 -1.72 -14.70
C PRO A 334 -27.38 -2.32 -15.87
N ASN A 335 -26.06 -2.42 -15.71
CA ASN A 335 -25.14 -3.04 -16.67
C ASN A 335 -25.01 -4.58 -16.52
N GLY A 336 -25.83 -5.21 -15.68
CA GLY A 336 -25.81 -6.65 -15.43
C GLY A 336 -24.70 -7.16 -14.49
N LYS A 337 -23.79 -6.29 -14.02
CA LYS A 337 -22.75 -6.67 -13.08
C LYS A 337 -23.27 -6.74 -11.64
N PRO A 338 -22.72 -7.63 -10.77
CA PRO A 338 -23.11 -7.72 -9.37
C PRO A 338 -22.95 -6.39 -8.61
N CYS A 339 -23.98 -5.98 -7.89
CA CYS A 339 -23.94 -4.82 -7.01
C CYS A 339 -23.37 -5.21 -5.63
N LEU A 340 -22.04 -5.22 -5.50
CA LEU A 340 -21.36 -5.59 -4.25
C LEU A 340 -21.85 -4.79 -3.04
N ALA A 341 -22.21 -3.53 -3.21
CA ALA A 341 -22.67 -2.69 -2.10
C ALA A 341 -23.98 -3.21 -1.48
N ARG A 342 -24.97 -3.56 -2.31
CA ARG A 342 -26.24 -4.12 -1.83
C ARG A 342 -26.04 -5.53 -1.30
N MET A 343 -25.31 -6.37 -2.03
CA MET A 343 -24.98 -7.73 -1.56
C MET A 343 -24.26 -7.72 -0.21
N THR A 344 -23.37 -6.74 0.04
CA THR A 344 -22.71 -6.60 1.35
C THR A 344 -23.73 -6.21 2.44
N ASN A 345 -24.73 -5.38 2.15
CA ASN A 345 -25.80 -5.10 3.11
C ASN A 345 -26.56 -6.40 3.44
N ASN A 346 -26.98 -7.15 2.42
CA ASN A 346 -27.72 -8.42 2.62
C ASN A 346 -26.97 -9.39 3.54
N ILE A 347 -25.67 -9.62 3.31
CA ILE A 347 -24.88 -10.54 4.15
C ILE A 347 -24.65 -10.00 5.57
N THR A 348 -24.58 -8.68 5.77
CA THR A 348 -24.39 -8.07 7.09
C THR A 348 -25.69 -7.96 7.90
N GLU A 349 -26.84 -7.99 7.24
CA GLU A 349 -28.16 -8.01 7.86
C GLU A 349 -28.69 -9.43 8.13
N PHE A 350 -28.04 -10.45 7.54
CA PHE A 350 -28.51 -11.84 7.66
C PHE A 350 -28.19 -12.42 9.05
N ASN A 351 -29.23 -12.61 9.85
CA ASN A 351 -29.14 -12.95 11.28
C ASN A 351 -28.34 -14.22 11.56
N ARG A 352 -28.61 -15.33 10.83
CA ARG A 352 -27.93 -16.62 11.06
C ARG A 352 -26.42 -16.53 10.85
N ARG A 353 -25.98 -15.75 9.86
CA ARG A 353 -24.57 -15.45 9.63
C ARG A 353 -23.96 -14.61 10.78
N ASN A 354 -24.71 -13.66 11.30
CA ASN A 354 -24.29 -12.84 12.43
C ASN A 354 -24.18 -13.65 13.72
N GLU A 355 -25.09 -14.61 13.95
CA GLU A 355 -24.98 -15.56 15.07
C GLU A 355 -23.72 -16.41 14.99
N LEU A 356 -23.34 -16.89 13.79
CA LEU A 356 -22.07 -17.58 13.57
C LEU A 356 -20.88 -16.69 13.94
N ILE A 357 -20.88 -15.42 13.50
CA ILE A 357 -19.82 -14.44 13.81
C ILE A 357 -19.72 -14.19 15.31
N LEU A 358 -20.84 -14.00 16.00
CA LEU A 358 -20.89 -13.82 17.46
C LEU A 358 -20.34 -15.03 18.23
N ASN A 359 -20.61 -16.23 17.76
CA ASN A 359 -20.05 -17.45 18.34
C ASN A 359 -18.53 -17.58 18.10
N ILE A 360 -18.03 -17.18 16.92
CA ILE A 360 -16.59 -17.09 16.65
C ILE A 360 -15.95 -16.08 17.61
N MET A 361 -16.57 -14.93 17.82
CA MET A 361 -16.06 -13.89 18.75
C MET A 361 -16.04 -14.40 20.19
N ARG A 362 -17.08 -15.12 20.64
CA ARG A 362 -17.13 -15.75 21.95
C ARG A 362 -15.98 -16.72 22.14
N ARG A 363 -15.82 -17.70 21.25
CA ARG A 363 -14.71 -18.68 21.28
C ARG A 363 -13.34 -18.02 21.26
N ALA A 364 -13.15 -17.00 20.41
CA ALA A 364 -11.91 -16.25 20.35
C ALA A 364 -11.61 -15.50 21.66
N SER A 365 -12.64 -15.06 22.38
CA SER A 365 -12.51 -14.30 23.63
C SER A 365 -12.34 -15.17 24.88
N GLU A 366 -12.67 -16.45 24.84
CA GLU A 366 -12.54 -17.38 25.96
C GLU A 366 -11.08 -17.64 26.34
N SER A 367 -10.18 -17.68 25.35
CA SER A 367 -8.76 -17.92 25.59
C SER A 367 -8.10 -16.75 26.28
N SER A 368 -7.41 -16.98 27.41
CA SER A 368 -6.67 -15.94 28.13
C SER A 368 -5.60 -15.31 27.22
N GLY A 369 -5.42 -13.99 27.33
CA GLY A 369 -4.44 -13.24 26.53
C GLY A 369 -4.86 -12.95 25.07
N THR A 370 -6.01 -13.41 24.61
CA THR A 370 -6.51 -13.09 23.26
C THR A 370 -7.03 -11.66 23.19
N HIS A 371 -6.66 -10.92 22.17
CA HIS A 371 -7.13 -9.58 21.87
C HIS A 371 -7.57 -9.53 20.41
N VAL A 372 -8.85 -9.25 20.18
CA VAL A 372 -9.52 -9.48 18.90
C VAL A 372 -9.73 -8.16 18.16
N LEU A 373 -9.36 -8.13 16.87
CA LEU A 373 -9.76 -7.11 15.92
C LEU A 373 -10.79 -7.72 14.96
N ALA A 374 -12.00 -7.16 14.89
CA ALA A 374 -13.03 -7.62 14.00
C ALA A 374 -13.43 -6.53 13.01
N LEU A 375 -13.39 -6.83 11.71
CA LEU A 375 -13.48 -5.84 10.64
C LEU A 375 -14.71 -6.04 9.77
N SER A 376 -15.42 -4.93 9.52
CA SER A 376 -16.55 -4.87 8.58
C SER A 376 -16.50 -3.58 7.75
N ASP A 377 -17.00 -3.65 6.50
CA ASP A 377 -17.20 -2.49 5.64
C ASP A 377 -18.48 -1.69 5.97
N ARG A 378 -19.29 -2.16 6.92
CA ARG A 378 -20.57 -1.55 7.28
C ARG A 378 -20.58 -1.13 8.74
N ARG A 379 -20.84 0.17 8.97
CA ARG A 379 -20.94 0.73 10.33
C ARG A 379 -22.14 0.20 11.09
N GLU A 380 -23.28 0.03 10.42
CA GLU A 380 -24.50 -0.55 11.02
C GLU A 380 -24.27 -2.00 11.47
N HIS A 381 -23.51 -2.78 10.73
CA HIS A 381 -23.10 -4.13 11.13
C HIS A 381 -22.24 -4.09 12.41
N LEU A 382 -21.27 -3.16 12.48
CA LEU A 382 -20.45 -2.99 13.68
C LEU A 382 -21.31 -2.56 14.88
N LYS A 383 -22.30 -1.70 14.67
CA LYS A 383 -23.24 -1.25 15.71
C LYS A 383 -24.06 -2.41 16.24
N TYR A 384 -24.69 -3.18 15.35
CA TYR A 384 -25.45 -4.38 15.71
C TYR A 384 -24.61 -5.37 16.53
N LEU A 385 -23.40 -5.67 16.07
CA LEU A 385 -22.52 -6.60 16.78
C LEU A 385 -22.08 -6.06 18.14
N HIS A 386 -21.82 -4.78 18.27
CA HIS A 386 -21.48 -4.15 19.54
C HIS A 386 -22.60 -4.30 20.57
N GLU A 387 -23.85 -4.03 20.16
CA GLU A 387 -25.03 -4.20 20.98
C GLU A 387 -25.16 -5.65 21.43
N GLN A 388 -25.07 -6.61 20.49
CA GLN A 388 -25.20 -8.05 20.80
C GLN A 388 -24.06 -8.58 21.70
N ILE A 389 -22.81 -8.13 21.49
CA ILE A 389 -21.68 -8.51 22.34
C ILE A 389 -21.89 -7.98 23.77
N SER A 390 -22.37 -6.75 23.92
CA SER A 390 -22.62 -6.11 25.22
C SER A 390 -23.80 -6.74 25.95
N GLU A 391 -24.94 -6.91 25.30
CA GLU A 391 -26.16 -7.52 25.86
C GLU A 391 -25.93 -8.96 26.33
N ARG A 392 -25.19 -9.74 25.56
CA ARG A 392 -24.89 -11.15 25.87
C ARG A 392 -23.66 -11.32 26.77
N ASN A 393 -23.02 -10.24 27.20
CA ASN A 393 -21.81 -10.25 28.02
C ASN A 393 -20.69 -11.14 27.46
N ILE A 394 -20.50 -11.12 26.14
CA ILE A 394 -19.49 -11.97 25.47
C ILE A 394 -18.08 -11.53 25.88
N ALA A 395 -17.78 -10.23 25.80
CA ALA A 395 -16.53 -9.62 26.20
C ALA A 395 -16.64 -8.09 26.27
N THR A 396 -15.62 -7.41 26.79
CA THR A 396 -15.52 -5.95 26.66
C THR A 396 -15.30 -5.60 25.19
N VAL A 397 -16.06 -4.62 24.68
CA VAL A 397 -16.05 -4.25 23.26
C VAL A 397 -15.94 -2.74 23.09
N GLY A 398 -15.24 -2.32 22.03
CA GLY A 398 -15.11 -0.92 21.65
C GLY A 398 -15.08 -0.74 20.14
N TYR A 399 -15.35 0.50 19.70
CA TYR A 399 -15.30 0.86 18.28
C TYR A 399 -13.93 1.42 17.88
N TYR A 400 -13.55 1.17 16.63
CA TYR A 400 -12.42 1.82 15.98
C TYR A 400 -12.80 2.25 14.56
N VAL A 401 -13.56 3.35 14.48
CA VAL A 401 -14.15 3.84 13.23
C VAL A 401 -13.79 5.31 13.00
N GLY A 402 -13.81 5.74 11.73
CA GLY A 402 -13.50 7.13 11.41
C GLY A 402 -14.46 8.14 12.05
N GLY A 403 -13.94 9.28 12.48
CA GLY A 403 -14.71 10.36 13.13
C GLY A 403 -14.83 10.24 14.65
N MET A 404 -14.24 9.22 15.27
CA MET A 404 -14.12 9.13 16.73
C MET A 404 -13.05 10.10 17.26
N LYS A 405 -13.23 10.57 18.49
CA LYS A 405 -12.24 11.37 19.21
C LYS A 405 -11.07 10.49 19.67
N ASP A 406 -9.87 11.05 19.75
CA ASP A 406 -8.66 10.32 20.19
C ASP A 406 -8.83 9.62 21.55
N LYS A 407 -9.56 10.26 22.49
CA LYS A 407 -9.86 9.66 23.79
C LYS A 407 -10.68 8.38 23.68
N ASP A 408 -11.70 8.38 22.82
CA ASP A 408 -12.61 7.23 22.64
C ASP A 408 -11.90 6.09 21.89
N LEU A 409 -11.01 6.44 20.96
CA LEU A 409 -10.14 5.47 20.29
C LEU A 409 -9.20 4.78 21.28
N LYS A 410 -8.54 5.55 22.17
CA LYS A 410 -7.65 5.01 23.22
C LYS A 410 -8.39 4.13 24.23
N ASP A 411 -9.62 4.50 24.62
CA ASP A 411 -10.46 3.63 25.47
C ASP A 411 -10.75 2.30 24.76
N SER A 412 -11.14 2.36 23.48
CA SER A 412 -11.41 1.16 22.68
C SER A 412 -10.21 0.24 22.51
N GLU A 413 -8.98 0.78 22.51
CA GLU A 413 -7.74 0.01 22.42
C GLU A 413 -7.53 -0.91 23.63
N SER A 414 -8.14 -0.62 24.77
CA SER A 414 -8.09 -1.43 25.99
C SER A 414 -9.09 -2.59 26.00
N LYS A 415 -10.09 -2.58 25.11
CA LYS A 415 -11.17 -3.57 25.10
C LYS A 415 -10.72 -4.90 24.49
N ARG A 416 -11.32 -5.99 24.94
CA ARG A 416 -11.03 -7.35 24.49
C ARG A 416 -11.33 -7.55 23.00
N ILE A 417 -12.42 -6.96 22.52
CA ILE A 417 -12.86 -6.96 21.14
C ILE A 417 -12.88 -5.52 20.63
N VAL A 418 -12.16 -5.26 19.56
CA VAL A 418 -12.14 -3.99 18.84
C VAL A 418 -12.86 -4.15 17.52
N LEU A 419 -13.99 -3.47 17.34
CA LEU A 419 -14.80 -3.47 16.12
C LEU A 419 -14.38 -2.30 15.23
N GLY A 420 -13.86 -2.57 14.04
CA GLY A 420 -13.33 -1.52 13.17
C GLY A 420 -13.73 -1.65 11.71
N THR A 421 -13.53 -0.55 10.98
CA THR A 421 -13.57 -0.58 9.52
C THR A 421 -12.20 -0.95 8.96
N PHE A 422 -12.18 -1.60 7.79
CA PHE A 422 -10.92 -1.99 7.13
C PHE A 422 -9.97 -0.81 6.95
N THR A 423 -10.48 0.36 6.56
CA THR A 423 -9.67 1.56 6.36
C THR A 423 -9.00 2.01 7.66
N MET A 424 -9.75 2.06 8.78
CA MET A 424 -9.19 2.47 10.07
C MET A 424 -8.20 1.44 10.60
N ALA A 425 -8.48 0.16 10.45
CA ALA A 425 -7.57 -0.90 10.85
C ALA A 425 -6.28 -0.88 10.01
N ALA A 426 -6.38 -0.72 8.70
CA ALA A 426 -5.22 -0.71 7.83
C ALA A 426 -4.26 0.46 8.10
N GLU A 427 -4.79 1.63 8.47
CA GLU A 427 -4.01 2.85 8.49
C GLU A 427 -3.74 3.41 9.90
N ALA A 428 -4.76 3.38 10.79
CA ALA A 428 -4.74 4.11 12.06
C ALA A 428 -4.37 3.27 13.27
N LEU A 429 -4.72 2.00 13.26
CA LEU A 429 -4.68 1.15 14.44
C LEU A 429 -3.25 0.84 14.90
N ASP A 430 -2.89 1.20 16.15
CA ASP A 430 -1.58 0.91 16.74
C ASP A 430 -1.69 0.12 18.07
N ILE A 431 -2.40 -0.98 18.05
CA ILE A 431 -2.57 -1.87 19.20
C ILE A 431 -1.61 -3.05 19.06
N ALA A 432 -0.53 -3.05 19.84
CA ALA A 432 0.49 -4.10 19.77
C ALA A 432 0.03 -5.45 20.34
N SER A 433 -0.99 -5.47 21.19
CA SER A 433 -1.52 -6.67 21.85
C SER A 433 -2.46 -7.51 20.98
N LEU A 434 -2.90 -7.01 19.83
CA LEU A 434 -3.77 -7.74 18.92
C LEU A 434 -3.11 -9.03 18.40
N ASN A 435 -3.79 -10.14 18.55
CA ASN A 435 -3.34 -11.47 18.09
C ASN A 435 -4.41 -12.26 17.35
N THR A 436 -5.64 -11.77 17.30
CA THR A 436 -6.74 -12.41 16.56
C THR A 436 -7.41 -11.38 15.65
N LEU A 437 -7.60 -11.77 14.38
CA LEU A 437 -8.28 -10.96 13.37
C LEU A 437 -9.52 -11.71 12.88
N ILE A 438 -10.68 -11.04 12.84
CA ILE A 438 -11.92 -11.58 12.25
C ILE A 438 -12.31 -10.69 11.07
N LEU A 439 -12.28 -11.24 9.86
CA LEU A 439 -12.74 -10.59 8.64
C LEU A 439 -14.20 -10.91 8.42
N MET A 440 -15.08 -9.98 8.78
CA MET A 440 -16.53 -10.19 8.80
C MET A 440 -17.22 -9.88 7.48
N THR A 441 -16.62 -9.02 6.64
CA THR A 441 -17.08 -8.77 5.27
C THR A 441 -15.97 -9.07 4.27
N SER A 442 -16.36 -9.40 3.06
CA SER A 442 -15.41 -9.80 2.03
C SER A 442 -14.65 -8.59 1.49
N HIS A 443 -13.34 -8.70 1.44
CA HIS A 443 -12.45 -7.73 0.82
C HIS A 443 -11.60 -8.41 -0.26
N SER A 444 -11.33 -7.73 -1.37
CA SER A 444 -10.69 -8.35 -2.55
C SER A 444 -9.19 -8.67 -2.38
N GLY A 445 -8.62 -8.52 -1.17
CA GLY A 445 -7.18 -8.60 -0.95
C GLY A 445 -6.48 -7.25 -1.21
N GLY A 446 -5.19 -7.29 -1.52
CA GLY A 446 -4.39 -6.08 -1.76
C GLY A 446 -3.82 -5.44 -0.48
N ALA A 447 -3.45 -4.14 -0.55
CA ALA A 447 -2.73 -3.45 0.51
C ALA A 447 -3.51 -3.43 1.84
N VAL A 448 -4.79 -3.08 1.80
CA VAL A 448 -5.65 -3.00 3.00
C VAL A 448 -5.75 -4.34 3.72
N HIS A 449 -5.92 -5.44 2.98
CA HIS A 449 -5.96 -6.78 3.54
C HIS A 449 -4.60 -7.18 4.16
N THR A 450 -3.51 -6.94 3.43
CA THR A 450 -2.14 -7.21 3.91
C THR A 450 -1.84 -6.43 5.19
N GLN A 451 -2.21 -5.16 5.24
CA GLN A 451 -2.03 -4.32 6.43
C GLN A 451 -2.88 -4.78 7.60
N SER A 452 -4.15 -5.16 7.36
CA SER A 452 -5.03 -5.70 8.39
C SER A 452 -4.46 -6.99 9.00
N CYS A 453 -3.98 -7.92 8.18
CA CYS A 453 -3.30 -9.13 8.65
C CYS A 453 -2.02 -8.80 9.44
N GLY A 454 -1.28 -7.77 9.02
CA GLY A 454 -0.07 -7.31 9.70
C GLY A 454 -0.31 -6.75 11.10
N ARG A 455 -1.57 -6.38 11.46
CA ARG A 455 -1.89 -5.82 12.78
C ARG A 455 -1.71 -6.82 13.91
N ILE A 456 -2.00 -8.10 13.67
CA ILE A 456 -1.84 -9.16 14.67
C ILE A 456 -0.39 -9.71 14.74
N LEU A 457 0.52 -9.17 13.95
CA LEU A 457 1.92 -9.61 13.87
C LEU A 457 2.91 -8.58 14.42
N ARG A 458 2.44 -7.49 15.04
CA ARG A 458 3.30 -6.40 15.52
C ARG A 458 4.19 -6.78 16.70
N LYS A 459 3.71 -7.70 17.53
CA LYS A 459 4.39 -8.17 18.72
C LYS A 459 4.59 -9.69 18.64
N ASP A 460 5.57 -10.20 19.34
CA ASP A 460 5.63 -11.61 19.68
C ASP A 460 4.65 -11.89 20.82
N HIS A 461 3.75 -12.82 20.61
CA HIS A 461 2.68 -13.18 21.55
C HIS A 461 3.03 -14.41 22.39
N GLY A 462 4.29 -14.86 22.35
CA GLY A 462 4.73 -16.05 23.07
C GLY A 462 4.03 -17.31 22.57
N GLU A 463 3.33 -18.01 23.46
CA GLU A 463 2.62 -19.26 23.12
C GLU A 463 1.35 -19.06 22.31
N ILE A 464 0.82 -17.82 22.23
CA ILE A 464 -0.42 -17.53 21.48
C ILE A 464 -0.11 -17.43 19.99
N THR A 465 -0.58 -18.40 19.21
CA THR A 465 -0.48 -18.35 17.76
C THR A 465 -1.44 -17.32 17.18
N PRO A 466 -0.94 -16.28 16.47
CA PRO A 466 -1.81 -15.31 15.81
C PRO A 466 -2.81 -16.00 14.89
N THR A 467 -4.09 -15.64 15.01
CA THR A 467 -5.19 -16.35 14.33
C THR A 467 -6.02 -15.39 13.48
N ILE A 468 -6.31 -15.78 12.26
CA ILE A 468 -7.23 -15.09 11.33
C ILE A 468 -8.48 -15.97 11.15
N TRP A 469 -9.64 -15.40 11.41
CA TRP A 469 -10.93 -15.93 11.03
C TRP A 469 -11.41 -15.18 9.79
N ASP A 470 -11.46 -15.85 8.66
CA ASP A 470 -11.88 -15.27 7.38
C ASP A 470 -13.27 -15.82 7.02
N ILE A 471 -14.31 -15.01 7.20
CA ILE A 471 -15.69 -15.38 6.87
C ILE A 471 -15.87 -15.20 5.36
N VAL A 472 -16.07 -16.32 4.68
CA VAL A 472 -16.22 -16.40 3.23
C VAL A 472 -17.67 -16.65 2.87
N ASP A 473 -18.28 -15.69 2.20
CA ASP A 473 -19.61 -15.86 1.61
C ASP A 473 -19.45 -16.63 0.29
N ASP A 474 -19.94 -17.89 0.23
CA ASP A 474 -19.60 -18.82 -0.86
C ASP A 474 -20.54 -18.68 -2.09
N PHE A 475 -20.74 -17.43 -2.55
CA PHE A 475 -21.51 -17.14 -3.76
C PHE A 475 -20.97 -15.93 -4.52
N SER A 476 -21.39 -15.78 -5.78
CA SER A 476 -21.10 -14.65 -6.67
C SER A 476 -19.61 -14.22 -6.65
N SER A 477 -19.35 -12.91 -6.66
CA SER A 477 -18.00 -12.30 -6.68
C SER A 477 -17.18 -12.58 -5.41
N TYR A 478 -17.84 -12.93 -4.31
CA TYR A 478 -17.15 -13.23 -3.05
C TYR A 478 -16.23 -14.46 -3.15
N LYS A 479 -16.60 -15.45 -4.01
CA LYS A 479 -15.72 -16.61 -4.31
C LYS A 479 -14.38 -16.19 -4.89
N SER A 480 -14.39 -15.26 -5.84
CA SER A 480 -13.17 -14.76 -6.47
C SER A 480 -12.31 -13.95 -5.50
N GLN A 481 -12.95 -13.17 -4.62
CA GLN A 481 -12.26 -12.42 -3.57
C GLN A 481 -11.64 -13.36 -2.53
N ALA A 482 -12.34 -14.39 -2.11
CA ALA A 482 -11.82 -15.42 -1.20
C ALA A 482 -10.63 -16.18 -1.80
N LYS A 483 -10.67 -16.48 -3.12
CA LYS A 483 -9.53 -17.10 -3.82
C LYS A 483 -8.27 -16.20 -3.75
N LYS A 484 -8.41 -14.89 -3.97
CA LYS A 484 -7.28 -13.93 -3.86
C LYS A 484 -6.71 -13.91 -2.44
N ARG A 485 -7.57 -13.94 -1.40
CA ARG A 485 -7.11 -14.01 0.00
C ARG A 485 -6.41 -15.34 0.31
N LEU A 486 -6.98 -16.46 -0.16
CA LEU A 486 -6.35 -17.78 -0.03
C LEU A 486 -4.95 -17.82 -0.69
N ASP A 487 -4.79 -17.23 -1.88
CA ASP A 487 -3.51 -17.16 -2.57
C ASP A 487 -2.50 -16.29 -1.79
N TYR A 488 -2.96 -15.20 -1.16
CA TYR A 488 -2.16 -14.40 -0.25
C TYR A 488 -1.70 -15.23 0.97
N TYR A 489 -2.60 -15.93 1.66
CA TYR A 489 -2.26 -16.75 2.82
C TYR A 489 -1.26 -17.87 2.47
N LYS A 490 -1.41 -18.50 1.31
CA LYS A 490 -0.43 -19.48 0.80
C LYS A 490 0.93 -18.86 0.53
N LYS A 491 0.97 -17.66 -0.05
CA LYS A 491 2.21 -16.93 -0.32
C LYS A 491 2.94 -16.55 0.97
N GLN A 492 2.18 -16.25 2.04
CA GLN A 492 2.71 -15.96 3.36
C GLN A 492 3.07 -17.21 4.18
N ASN A 493 2.87 -18.41 3.64
CA ASN A 493 3.11 -19.69 4.30
C ASN A 493 2.35 -19.84 5.63
N TYR A 494 1.09 -19.39 5.68
CA TYR A 494 0.20 -19.53 6.84
C TYR A 494 -0.38 -20.94 6.92
N ASP A 495 -0.70 -21.39 8.14
CA ASP A 495 -1.39 -22.65 8.39
C ASP A 495 -2.89 -22.47 8.11
N ILE A 496 -3.38 -23.01 6.99
CA ILE A 496 -4.74 -22.73 6.48
C ILE A 496 -5.66 -23.92 6.77
N PHE A 497 -6.76 -23.61 7.43
CA PHE A 497 -7.86 -24.54 7.72
C PHE A 497 -9.12 -24.07 7.00
N LYS A 498 -9.86 -25.00 6.40
CA LYS A 498 -11.17 -24.74 5.82
C LYS A 498 -12.25 -25.34 6.69
N ILE A 499 -13.30 -24.56 6.89
CA ILE A 499 -14.52 -24.93 7.60
C ILE A 499 -15.68 -24.64 6.65
N ASN A 500 -16.45 -25.66 6.32
CA ASN A 500 -17.62 -25.49 5.46
C ASN A 500 -18.88 -25.51 6.32
N ILE A 501 -19.63 -24.43 6.27
CA ILE A 501 -20.90 -24.24 6.97
C ILE A 501 -22.00 -24.15 5.91
N ASN A 502 -22.67 -25.26 5.65
CA ASN A 502 -23.86 -25.28 4.81
C ASN A 502 -25.06 -25.08 5.71
N ASP A 503 -25.54 -23.87 5.79
CA ASP A 503 -26.67 -23.49 6.58
C ASP A 503 -27.96 -23.66 5.77
N HIS A 504 -28.94 -24.27 6.40
CA HIS A 504 -30.34 -24.28 5.96
C HIS A 504 -31.15 -23.67 7.11
N ASP A 505 -32.18 -22.90 6.79
CA ASP A 505 -32.91 -22.11 7.79
C ASP A 505 -33.56 -22.98 8.90
N ASP A 506 -33.69 -24.28 8.68
CA ASP A 506 -34.23 -25.28 9.60
C ASP A 506 -33.16 -25.92 10.53
N ILE A 507 -31.87 -25.71 10.29
CA ILE A 507 -30.81 -26.25 11.16
C ILE A 507 -30.74 -25.43 12.46
N PRO A 508 -30.74 -26.07 13.66
CA PRO A 508 -30.53 -25.37 14.91
C PRO A 508 -29.19 -24.61 14.94
N LEU A 509 -29.17 -23.40 15.49
CA LEU A 509 -27.94 -22.57 15.57
C LEU A 509 -26.79 -23.27 16.32
N GLU A 510 -27.11 -24.10 17.31
CA GLU A 510 -26.13 -24.89 18.08
C GLU A 510 -25.42 -25.91 17.18
N GLU A 511 -26.13 -26.56 16.29
CA GLU A 511 -25.59 -27.51 15.32
C GLU A 511 -24.73 -26.78 14.27
N LEU A 512 -25.17 -25.59 13.81
CA LEU A 512 -24.41 -24.74 12.90
C LEU A 512 -23.06 -24.36 13.52
N VAL A 513 -23.07 -23.99 14.80
CA VAL A 513 -21.86 -23.62 15.55
C VAL A 513 -20.97 -24.82 15.83
N ALA A 514 -21.52 -26.01 16.08
CA ALA A 514 -20.77 -27.25 16.26
C ALA A 514 -19.96 -27.63 15.00
N ASN A 515 -20.41 -27.20 13.82
CA ASN A 515 -19.67 -27.41 12.57
C ASN A 515 -18.36 -26.62 12.51
N LEU A 516 -18.16 -25.59 13.35
CA LEU A 516 -16.87 -24.89 13.48
C LEU A 516 -15.73 -25.81 13.96
N ASP A 517 -16.05 -26.92 14.60
CA ASP A 517 -15.08 -27.89 15.11
C ASP A 517 -14.63 -28.88 14.02
N LYS A 518 -15.35 -28.97 12.91
CA LYS A 518 -15.03 -29.84 11.76
C LYS A 518 -14.02 -29.20 10.82
N MET A 519 -12.81 -28.95 11.32
CA MET A 519 -11.75 -28.28 10.54
C MET A 519 -10.97 -29.25 9.68
N GLU A 520 -10.76 -28.91 8.43
CA GLU A 520 -9.88 -29.64 7.52
C GLU A 520 -8.66 -28.80 7.15
N SER A 521 -7.45 -29.29 7.44
CA SER A 521 -6.21 -28.64 7.03
C SER A 521 -6.02 -28.75 5.52
N VAL A 522 -5.81 -27.62 4.86
CA VAL A 522 -5.56 -27.56 3.40
C VAL A 522 -4.20 -28.14 3.04
N GLN A 523 -3.21 -28.08 3.95
CA GLN A 523 -1.87 -28.61 3.73
C GLN A 523 -1.81 -30.14 3.86
N VAL A 524 -2.56 -30.73 4.78
CA VAL A 524 -2.64 -32.19 4.97
C VAL A 524 -3.21 -32.88 3.73
N ARG A 525 -4.16 -32.26 3.03
CA ARG A 525 -4.70 -32.82 1.77
C ARG A 525 -3.66 -32.91 0.65
N LYS A 526 -2.71 -31.96 0.56
CA LYS A 526 -1.60 -32.02 -0.42
C LYS A 526 -0.62 -33.15 -0.10
N ALA A 527 -0.28 -33.33 1.17
CA ALA A 527 0.62 -34.38 1.61
C ALA A 527 -0.02 -35.79 1.44
N ARG A 528 -1.30 -35.96 1.78
CA ARG A 528 -2.05 -37.21 1.52
C ARG A 528 -2.13 -37.54 0.03
N LYS A 529 -2.48 -36.59 -0.85
CA LYS A 529 -2.52 -36.83 -2.30
C LYS A 529 -1.16 -37.14 -2.91
N ILE A 530 -0.08 -36.60 -2.38
CA ILE A 530 1.28 -36.92 -2.81
C ILE A 530 1.69 -38.31 -2.28
N GLY A 531 1.38 -38.63 -1.04
CA GLY A 531 1.61 -39.97 -0.45
C GLY A 531 0.81 -41.06 -1.17
N GLU A 532 -0.48 -40.86 -1.43
CA GLU A 532 -1.32 -41.79 -2.19
C GLU A 532 -0.86 -41.97 -3.64
N LYS A 533 -0.36 -40.91 -4.31
CA LYS A 533 0.27 -41.05 -5.63
C LYS A 533 1.62 -41.80 -5.59
N GLN A 534 2.44 -41.58 -4.56
CA GLN A 534 3.70 -42.31 -4.38
C GLN A 534 3.48 -43.78 -4.01
N GLU A 535 2.50 -44.09 -3.19
CA GLU A 535 2.10 -45.48 -2.90
C GLU A 535 1.50 -46.17 -4.14
N ALA A 536 0.72 -45.46 -4.96
CA ALA A 536 0.18 -46.02 -6.19
C ALA A 536 1.29 -46.29 -7.23
N VAL A 537 2.29 -45.41 -7.34
CA VAL A 537 3.46 -45.60 -8.21
C VAL A 537 4.34 -46.75 -7.70
N ASN A 538 4.56 -46.86 -6.38
CA ASN A 538 5.32 -47.96 -5.81
C ASN A 538 4.59 -49.33 -5.91
N LYS A 539 3.26 -49.35 -5.79
CA LYS A 539 2.47 -50.57 -6.04
C LYS A 539 2.49 -51.02 -7.51
N GLN A 540 2.55 -50.09 -8.46
CA GLN A 540 2.73 -50.43 -9.89
C GLN A 540 4.17 -50.90 -10.21
N ALA A 541 5.18 -50.40 -9.50
CA ALA A 541 6.56 -50.85 -9.65
C ALA A 541 6.82 -52.25 -9.07
N VAL A 542 6.06 -52.68 -8.07
CA VAL A 542 6.17 -54.02 -7.45
C VAL A 542 5.40 -55.10 -8.26
N CYS A 543 4.49 -54.72 -9.16
CA CYS A 543 3.82 -55.65 -10.07
C CYS A 543 4.53 -55.88 -11.41
N LEU A 544 5.72 -55.30 -11.60
CA LEU A 544 6.55 -55.40 -12.81
C LEU A 544 7.92 -56.06 -12.56
N ILE A 545 8.12 -56.63 -11.39
CA ILE A 545 9.21 -57.56 -11.05
C ILE A 545 8.54 -58.92 -10.66
#